data_9b14d6ae41d404ad368c44dacd6c887f
#
_entry.id   9b14d6ae41d404ad368c44dacd6c887f
#
_cell.length_a   1.000
_cell.length_b   1.000
_cell.length_c   1.000
_cell.angle_alpha   90.00
_cell.angle_beta   90.00
_cell.angle_gamma   90.00
#
_symmetry.space_group_name_H-M   'P 1'
#
loop_
_entity.id
_entity.type
_entity.pdbx_description
1 polymer ?
#
loop_
_entity_poly.entity_id
_entity_poly.type
_entity_poly.pdbx_seq_one_letter_code
_entity_poly.pdbx_strand_id
1 'polypeptide(L)'
;MAEMDIERFVEAPGRAEKIKQVREMIDSMGIEYLYLQFVSVTGKIMGKGIPSDHWESVAMKGFQLVYGATVNLFTDRAGNYLGYGPEAAELVGIPEPETFMQLPWAPKIGRFYCTLFRNREEKTDPGAYLTADCRGNLRRMHEDFKAKHGRQLRIGTEPEMMWLKFDEDGTVSYTHLRAHET
;
A
#
# COMPACT_ATOMS: atom_id res chain seq x y z
N MET A 1 15.60 14.94 20.55
CA MET A 1 15.35 14.67 19.13
C MET A 1 13.85 14.71 18.93
N ALA A 2 13.36 15.24 17.82
CA ALA A 2 11.92 15.12 17.50
C ALA A 2 11.59 13.64 17.28
N GLU A 3 10.42 13.22 17.75
CA GLU A 3 9.92 11.87 17.56
C GLU A 3 9.70 11.60 16.05
N MET A 4 10.13 10.43 15.57
CA MET A 4 10.00 10.06 14.16
C MET A 4 8.52 9.87 13.75
N ASP A 5 8.17 10.17 12.51
CA ASP A 5 6.81 9.96 11.99
C ASP A 5 6.36 8.50 12.10
N ILE A 6 7.27 7.56 11.82
CA ILE A 6 6.98 6.13 11.91
C ILE A 6 6.66 5.70 13.35
N GLU A 7 7.33 6.26 14.36
CA GLU A 7 7.07 5.93 15.76
C GLU A 7 5.71 6.47 16.19
N ARG A 8 5.41 7.74 15.86
CA ARG A 8 4.07 8.30 16.08
C ARG A 8 2.97 7.48 15.40
N PHE A 9 3.27 6.94 14.23
CA PHE A 9 2.30 6.12 13.49
C PHE A 9 2.06 4.76 14.17
N VAL A 10 3.11 4.07 14.62
CA VAL A 10 2.97 2.75 15.25
C VAL A 10 2.46 2.84 16.69
N GLU A 11 2.72 3.95 17.38
CA GLU A 11 2.27 4.20 18.75
C GLU A 11 0.93 4.96 18.83
N ALA A 12 0.29 5.19 17.69
CA ALA A 12 -0.98 5.92 17.63
C ALA A 12 -2.04 5.30 18.57
N PRO A 13 -2.82 6.12 19.30
CA PRO A 13 -3.84 5.63 20.22
C PRO A 13 -4.80 4.65 19.58
N GLY A 14 -5.07 3.54 20.25
CA GLY A 14 -5.99 2.49 19.79
C GLY A 14 -5.41 1.54 18.74
N ARG A 15 -4.18 1.76 18.24
CA ARG A 15 -3.57 0.90 17.23
C ARG A 15 -3.27 -0.50 17.78
N ALA A 16 -2.76 -0.60 18.99
CA ALA A 16 -2.45 -1.91 19.61
C ALA A 16 -3.71 -2.78 19.74
N GLU A 17 -4.83 -2.18 20.11
CA GLU A 17 -6.11 -2.91 20.19
C GLU A 17 -6.58 -3.38 18.81
N LYS A 18 -6.46 -2.54 17.78
CA LYS A 18 -6.78 -2.94 16.41
C LYS A 18 -5.89 -4.09 15.90
N ILE A 19 -4.60 -4.08 16.24
CA ILE A 19 -3.68 -5.17 15.89
C ILE A 19 -4.17 -6.50 16.50
N LYS A 20 -4.60 -6.48 17.76
CA LYS A 20 -5.16 -7.64 18.46
C LYS A 20 -6.46 -8.12 17.81
N GLN A 21 -7.40 -7.22 17.54
CA GLN A 21 -8.65 -7.54 16.86
C GLN A 21 -8.41 -8.18 15.49
N VAL A 22 -7.45 -7.67 14.74
CA VAL A 22 -7.07 -8.26 13.45
C VAL A 22 -6.46 -9.64 13.61
N ARG A 23 -5.67 -9.91 14.66
CA ARG A 23 -5.19 -11.27 14.97
C ARG A 23 -6.37 -12.23 15.15
N GLU A 24 -7.36 -11.84 15.95
CA GLU A 24 -8.56 -12.63 16.17
C GLU A 24 -9.33 -12.92 14.86
N MET A 25 -9.40 -11.91 13.97
CA MET A 25 -10.00 -12.10 12.64
C MET A 25 -9.21 -13.05 11.75
N ILE A 26 -7.89 -12.93 11.71
CA ILE A 26 -6.99 -13.82 10.96
C ILE A 26 -7.18 -15.26 11.39
N ASP A 27 -7.21 -15.51 12.71
CA ASP A 27 -7.35 -16.85 13.29
C ASP A 27 -8.74 -17.42 13.01
N SER A 28 -9.80 -16.64 13.24
CA SER A 28 -11.18 -17.07 13.01
C SER A 28 -11.52 -17.36 11.55
N MET A 29 -10.87 -16.66 10.62
CA MET A 29 -11.05 -16.84 9.18
C MET A 29 -10.11 -17.89 8.59
N GLY A 30 -9.17 -18.44 9.36
CA GLY A 30 -8.18 -19.41 8.87
C GLY A 30 -7.21 -18.84 7.83
N ILE A 31 -6.82 -17.58 7.99
CA ILE A 31 -5.88 -16.91 7.08
C ILE A 31 -4.47 -17.48 7.32
N GLU A 32 -3.86 -17.98 6.26
CA GLU A 32 -2.50 -18.55 6.28
C GLU A 32 -1.43 -17.53 5.83
N TYR A 33 -1.78 -16.64 4.90
CA TYR A 33 -0.86 -15.65 4.33
C TYR A 33 -1.46 -14.26 4.32
N LEU A 34 -0.58 -13.26 4.43
CA LEU A 34 -0.94 -11.84 4.38
C LEU A 34 -0.21 -11.15 3.22
N TYR A 35 -0.94 -10.43 2.39
CA TYR A 35 -0.38 -9.53 1.38
C TYR A 35 -0.31 -8.12 1.94
N LEU A 36 0.91 -7.60 2.07
CA LEU A 36 1.22 -6.25 2.52
C LEU A 36 1.37 -5.37 1.27
N GLN A 37 0.34 -4.62 0.93
CA GLN A 37 0.21 -3.93 -0.35
C GLN A 37 0.43 -2.42 -0.22
N PHE A 38 1.02 -1.82 -1.24
CA PHE A 38 1.14 -0.38 -1.40
C PHE A 38 0.97 0.00 -2.87
N VAL A 39 0.74 1.29 -3.14
CA VAL A 39 0.57 1.80 -4.51
C VAL A 39 1.84 2.51 -4.92
N SER A 40 2.47 2.06 -6.01
CA SER A 40 3.64 2.71 -6.58
C SER A 40 3.28 4.01 -7.30
N VAL A 41 4.27 4.85 -7.59
CA VAL A 41 4.06 6.12 -8.33
C VAL A 41 3.46 5.95 -9.73
N THR A 42 3.52 4.75 -10.29
CA THR A 42 2.90 4.41 -11.58
C THR A 42 1.49 3.83 -11.43
N GLY A 43 0.91 3.84 -10.22
CA GLY A 43 -0.42 3.33 -9.94
C GLY A 43 -0.51 1.80 -9.83
N LYS A 44 0.61 1.08 -9.86
CA LYS A 44 0.61 -0.37 -9.68
C LYS A 44 0.49 -0.73 -8.20
N ILE A 45 -0.34 -1.73 -7.91
CA ILE A 45 -0.36 -2.36 -6.59
C ILE A 45 0.84 -3.29 -6.50
N MET A 46 1.74 -2.95 -5.59
CA MET A 46 2.93 -3.72 -5.26
C MET A 46 2.76 -4.30 -3.86
N GLY A 47 3.55 -5.29 -3.50
CA GLY A 47 3.46 -5.83 -2.15
C GLY A 47 4.40 -6.99 -1.88
N LYS A 48 4.33 -7.46 -0.63
CA LYS A 48 5.08 -8.61 -0.13
C LYS A 48 4.11 -9.57 0.56
N GLY A 49 4.24 -10.85 0.27
CA GLY A 49 3.53 -11.91 0.97
C GLY A 49 4.32 -12.37 2.19
N ILE A 50 3.64 -12.56 3.32
CA ILE A 50 4.22 -13.13 4.54
C ILE A 50 3.28 -14.18 5.12
N PRO A 51 3.77 -15.16 5.90
CA PRO A 51 2.93 -16.02 6.72
C PRO A 51 2.16 -15.20 7.77
N SER A 52 0.96 -15.63 8.11
CA SER A 52 0.07 -14.87 9.01
C SER A 52 0.52 -14.81 10.47
N ASP A 53 1.38 -15.73 10.90
CA ASP A 53 1.99 -15.75 12.23
C ASP A 53 2.98 -14.58 12.48
N HIS A 54 3.41 -13.89 11.41
CA HIS A 54 4.25 -12.69 11.53
C HIS A 54 3.46 -11.38 11.71
N TRP A 55 2.11 -11.45 11.81
CA TRP A 55 1.26 -10.26 11.79
C TRP A 55 1.66 -9.20 12.83
N GLU A 56 1.72 -9.54 14.10
CA GLU A 56 1.98 -8.58 15.17
C GLU A 56 3.36 -7.92 15.03
N SER A 57 4.37 -8.73 14.68
CA SER A 57 5.72 -8.23 14.47
C SER A 57 5.77 -7.22 13.34
N VAL A 58 5.14 -7.53 12.22
CA VAL A 58 5.13 -6.64 11.04
C VAL A 58 4.24 -5.42 11.27
N ALA A 59 3.14 -5.56 11.99
CA ALA A 59 2.28 -4.43 12.34
C ALA A 59 2.97 -3.39 13.22
N MET A 60 3.92 -3.79 14.06
CA MET A 60 4.69 -2.91 14.94
C MET A 60 6.00 -2.43 14.34
N LYS A 61 6.75 -3.34 13.72
CA LYS A 61 8.11 -3.04 13.23
C LYS A 61 8.16 -2.63 11.75
N GLY A 62 7.13 -3.05 10.99
CA GLY A 62 7.10 -2.92 9.54
C GLY A 62 7.85 -4.03 8.82
N PHE A 63 7.92 -3.89 7.51
CA PHE A 63 8.70 -4.74 6.62
C PHE A 63 9.56 -3.87 5.70
N GLN A 64 10.72 -4.39 5.35
CA GLN A 64 11.64 -3.69 4.46
C GLN A 64 11.24 -3.91 3.00
N LEU A 65 11.42 -2.87 2.20
CA LEU A 65 11.24 -2.89 0.76
C LEU A 65 12.26 -2.01 0.06
N VAL A 66 12.63 -2.40 -1.16
CA VAL A 66 13.57 -1.60 -1.96
C VAL A 66 12.90 -0.34 -2.49
N TYR A 67 13.64 0.76 -2.53
CA TYR A 67 13.15 2.05 -3.03
C TYR A 67 12.56 1.93 -4.44
N GLY A 68 13.22 1.20 -5.33
CA GLY A 68 12.80 0.99 -6.70
C GLY A 68 11.43 0.32 -6.88
N ALA A 69 10.98 -0.48 -5.90
CA ALA A 69 9.64 -1.06 -5.94
C ALA A 69 8.53 -0.01 -5.80
N THR A 70 8.84 1.12 -5.13
CA THR A 70 7.88 2.19 -4.85
C THR A 70 7.92 3.28 -5.92
N VAL A 71 9.12 3.68 -6.31
CA VAL A 71 9.34 4.87 -7.17
C VAL A 71 9.59 4.47 -8.62
N ASN A 72 9.80 3.18 -8.92
CA ASN A 72 10.26 2.70 -10.22
C ASN A 72 11.48 3.50 -10.71
N LEU A 73 12.66 2.93 -10.66
CA LEU A 73 13.91 3.58 -11.03
C LEU A 73 13.83 4.21 -12.43
N PHE A 74 13.33 5.42 -12.50
CA PHE A 74 13.24 6.17 -13.75
C PHE A 74 14.60 6.70 -14.14
N THR A 75 14.93 6.58 -15.42
CA THR A 75 16.13 7.17 -16.00
C THR A 75 15.77 8.23 -17.05
N ASP A 76 16.65 9.20 -17.20
CA ASP A 76 16.62 10.10 -18.34
C ASP A 76 17.09 9.39 -19.63
N ARG A 77 17.15 10.13 -20.75
CA ARG A 77 17.60 9.56 -22.03
C ARG A 77 19.09 9.16 -22.04
N ALA A 78 19.88 9.67 -21.12
CA ALA A 78 21.30 9.34 -20.97
C ALA A 78 21.54 8.16 -20.02
N GLY A 79 20.49 7.59 -19.41
CA GLY A 79 20.57 6.48 -18.47
C GLY A 79 20.82 6.90 -17.03
N ASN A 80 20.80 8.19 -16.69
CA ASN A 80 20.95 8.64 -15.32
C ASN A 80 19.64 8.50 -14.56
N TYR A 81 19.69 8.05 -13.30
CA TYR A 81 18.48 7.93 -12.47
C TYR A 81 17.90 9.30 -12.13
N LEU A 82 16.58 9.40 -12.24
CA LEU A 82 15.82 10.58 -11.79
C LEU A 82 15.50 10.38 -10.30
N GLY A 83 16.27 11.02 -9.44
CA GLY A 83 16.20 10.86 -7.99
C GLY A 83 17.24 9.86 -7.48
N TYR A 84 16.79 8.85 -6.73
CA TYR A 84 17.70 7.83 -6.18
C TYR A 84 17.83 6.64 -7.13
N GLY A 85 19.03 6.04 -7.14
CA GLY A 85 19.33 4.83 -7.88
C GLY A 85 19.10 3.55 -7.05
N PRO A 86 19.58 2.39 -7.56
CA PRO A 86 19.47 1.11 -6.86
C PRO A 86 20.18 1.06 -5.51
N GLU A 87 21.12 1.99 -5.27
CA GLU A 87 21.89 2.14 -4.02
C GLU A 87 21.09 2.82 -2.90
N ALA A 88 19.88 3.31 -3.19
CA ALA A 88 19.05 3.96 -2.19
C ALA A 88 18.75 3.03 -1.01
N ALA A 89 18.74 3.60 0.19
CA ALA A 89 18.41 2.87 1.40
C ALA A 89 17.02 2.22 1.31
N GLU A 90 16.89 1.05 1.93
CA GLU A 90 15.59 0.37 2.02
C GLU A 90 14.58 1.22 2.76
N LEU A 91 13.32 1.10 2.34
CA LEU A 91 12.17 1.73 2.94
C LEU A 91 11.50 0.81 3.95
N VAL A 92 10.62 1.36 4.77
CA VAL A 92 9.80 0.60 5.71
C VAL A 92 8.32 0.78 5.38
N GLY A 93 7.62 -0.34 5.18
CA GLY A 93 6.17 -0.37 5.05
C GLY A 93 5.53 -0.78 6.37
N ILE A 94 4.55 -0.01 6.84
CA ILE A 94 3.75 -0.33 8.04
C ILE A 94 2.32 -0.63 7.60
N PRO A 95 1.80 -1.86 7.81
CA PRO A 95 0.42 -2.18 7.47
C PRO A 95 -0.57 -1.41 8.35
N GLU A 96 -1.69 -1.04 7.75
CA GLU A 96 -2.80 -0.36 8.41
C GLU A 96 -3.86 -1.39 8.81
N PRO A 97 -4.06 -1.68 10.12
CA PRO A 97 -4.97 -2.72 10.58
C PRO A 97 -6.41 -2.57 10.06
N GLU A 98 -6.88 -1.33 9.95
CA GLU A 98 -8.23 -1.00 9.47
C GLU A 98 -8.47 -1.33 8.00
N THR A 99 -7.42 -1.65 7.25
CA THR A 99 -7.52 -2.03 5.84
C THR A 99 -7.52 -3.53 5.60
N PHE A 100 -7.56 -4.34 6.69
CA PHE A 100 -7.61 -5.79 6.59
C PHE A 100 -8.81 -6.24 5.75
N MET A 101 -8.56 -7.15 4.83
CA MET A 101 -9.59 -7.78 4.03
C MET A 101 -9.15 -9.18 3.61
N GLN A 102 -10.01 -10.18 3.83
CA GLN A 102 -9.85 -11.50 3.23
C GLN A 102 -10.11 -11.40 1.72
N LEU A 103 -9.27 -12.06 0.91
CA LEU A 103 -9.47 -12.08 -0.53
C LEU A 103 -10.62 -13.01 -0.92
N PRO A 104 -11.69 -12.53 -1.59
CA PRO A 104 -12.83 -13.35 -1.93
C PRO A 104 -12.50 -14.57 -2.83
N TRP A 105 -11.48 -14.44 -3.67
CA TRP A 105 -11.00 -15.49 -4.58
C TRP A 105 -9.91 -16.39 -3.99
N ALA A 106 -9.38 -16.05 -2.83
CA ALA A 106 -8.35 -16.81 -2.14
C ALA A 106 -8.57 -16.74 -0.62
N PRO A 107 -9.52 -17.51 -0.06
CA PRO A 107 -9.98 -17.36 1.34
C PRO A 107 -8.90 -17.54 2.41
N LYS A 108 -7.77 -18.18 2.08
CA LYS A 108 -6.64 -18.34 3.00
C LYS A 108 -5.67 -17.14 2.99
N ILE A 109 -5.97 -16.12 2.21
CA ILE A 109 -5.13 -14.94 2.07
C ILE A 109 -5.88 -13.70 2.56
N GLY A 110 -5.28 -12.97 3.48
CA GLY A 110 -5.67 -11.63 3.87
C GLY A 110 -4.78 -10.58 3.21
N ARG A 111 -5.26 -9.37 3.05
CA ARG A 111 -4.44 -8.27 2.56
C ARG A 111 -4.56 -7.04 3.44
N PHE A 112 -3.52 -6.23 3.44
CA PHE A 112 -3.48 -4.89 4.05
C PHE A 112 -2.96 -3.88 3.04
N TYR A 113 -3.40 -2.64 3.16
CA TYR A 113 -2.63 -1.53 2.62
C TYR A 113 -1.62 -1.04 3.66
N CYS A 114 -0.50 -0.51 3.17
CA CYS A 114 0.60 -0.05 3.99
C CYS A 114 0.88 1.42 3.75
N THR A 115 1.26 2.13 4.80
CA THR A 115 1.90 3.45 4.73
C THR A 115 3.40 3.26 4.67
N LEU A 116 4.07 4.05 3.84
CA LEU A 116 5.49 3.92 3.59
C LEU A 116 6.29 5.04 4.26
N PHE A 117 7.44 4.64 4.80
CA PHE A 117 8.36 5.50 5.55
C PHE A 117 9.79 5.33 5.05
N ARG A 118 10.61 6.34 5.28
CA ARG A 118 12.05 6.22 5.20
C ARG A 118 12.55 5.29 6.30
N ASN A 119 13.70 4.65 6.07
CA ASN A 119 14.29 3.79 7.08
C ASN A 119 14.64 4.60 8.36
N ARG A 120 14.52 3.96 9.51
CA ARG A 120 14.90 4.55 10.82
C ARG A 120 16.38 4.92 10.92
N GLU A 121 17.21 4.21 10.13
CA GLU A 121 18.68 4.42 10.10
C GLU A 121 19.11 5.41 9.01
N GLU A 122 18.16 6.02 8.30
CA GLU A 122 18.47 6.99 7.26
C GLU A 122 19.12 8.24 7.86
N LYS A 123 20.14 8.79 7.16
CA LYS A 123 20.87 9.97 7.65
C LYS A 123 20.04 11.24 7.60
N THR A 124 19.15 11.34 6.63
CA THR A 124 18.29 12.50 6.43
C THR A 124 16.85 12.09 6.67
N ASP A 125 16.17 12.78 7.58
CA ASP A 125 14.78 12.53 7.94
C ASP A 125 14.47 11.05 8.25
N PRO A 126 15.17 10.43 9.23
CA PRO A 126 14.96 9.04 9.60
C PRO A 126 13.51 8.80 9.99
N GLY A 127 12.91 7.72 9.49
CA GLY A 127 11.54 7.34 9.80
C GLY A 127 10.45 8.31 9.35
N ALA A 128 10.77 9.31 8.51
CA ALA A 128 9.78 10.23 7.96
C ALA A 128 8.84 9.56 6.96
N TYR A 129 7.64 10.08 6.79
CA TYR A 129 6.75 9.65 5.72
C TYR A 129 7.42 9.71 4.36
N LEU A 130 7.28 8.66 3.57
CA LEU A 130 7.83 8.65 2.22
C LEU A 130 7.05 9.60 1.32
N THR A 131 7.75 10.56 0.71
CA THR A 131 7.15 11.54 -0.22
C THR A 131 6.60 10.91 -1.50
N ALA A 132 7.08 9.72 -1.87
CA ALA A 132 6.60 8.94 -3.01
C ALA A 132 5.42 8.00 -2.68
N ASP A 133 4.96 7.96 -1.42
CA ASP A 133 3.76 7.20 -1.03
C ASP A 133 2.49 7.94 -1.48
N CYS A 134 2.03 7.66 -2.70
CA CYS A 134 0.87 8.32 -3.30
C CYS A 134 -0.39 8.19 -2.43
N ARG A 135 -0.67 6.98 -1.91
CA ARG A 135 -1.84 6.72 -1.06
C ARG A 135 -1.72 7.43 0.29
N GLY A 136 -0.55 7.35 0.93
CA GLY A 136 -0.30 8.02 2.20
C GLY A 136 -0.39 9.54 2.08
N ASN A 137 0.15 10.11 0.99
CA ASN A 137 0.05 11.54 0.72
C ASN A 137 -1.41 11.98 0.53
N LEU A 138 -2.17 11.27 -0.30
CA LEU A 138 -3.58 11.58 -0.53
C LEU A 138 -4.39 11.57 0.77
N ARG A 139 -4.15 10.58 1.63
CA ARG A 139 -4.83 10.49 2.93
C ARG A 139 -4.47 11.69 3.83
N ARG A 140 -3.20 12.01 3.99
CA ARG A 140 -2.77 13.18 4.80
C ARG A 140 -3.35 14.49 4.27
N MET A 141 -3.28 14.70 2.95
CA MET A 141 -3.89 15.88 2.32
C MET A 141 -5.39 15.98 2.57
N HIS A 142 -6.10 14.84 2.51
CA HIS A 142 -7.54 14.80 2.78
C HIS A 142 -7.86 15.13 4.24
N GLU A 143 -7.12 14.56 5.20
CA GLU A 143 -7.30 14.83 6.63
C GLU A 143 -6.96 16.29 6.97
N ASP A 144 -5.89 16.83 6.42
CA ASP A 144 -5.51 18.25 6.58
C ASP A 144 -6.59 19.17 6.01
N PHE A 145 -7.10 18.85 4.82
CA PHE A 145 -8.19 19.62 4.21
C PHE A 145 -9.46 19.59 5.07
N LYS A 146 -9.81 18.41 5.56
CA LYS A 146 -10.97 18.23 6.45
C LYS A 146 -10.80 19.00 7.76
N ALA A 147 -9.63 18.90 8.38
CA ALA A 147 -9.33 19.63 9.62
C ALA A 147 -9.39 21.15 9.42
N LYS A 148 -8.83 21.65 8.31
CA LYS A 148 -8.76 23.07 8.01
C LYS A 148 -10.09 23.69 7.56
N HIS A 149 -10.91 22.94 6.82
CA HIS A 149 -12.09 23.50 6.14
C HIS A 149 -13.42 22.88 6.60
N GLY A 150 -13.42 21.87 7.47
CA GLY A 150 -14.63 21.15 7.91
C GLY A 150 -15.36 20.44 6.75
N ARG A 151 -14.69 20.22 5.62
CA ARG A 151 -15.25 19.63 4.40
C ARG A 151 -14.42 18.45 3.96
N GLN A 152 -15.01 17.57 3.17
CA GLN A 152 -14.29 16.45 2.56
C GLN A 152 -14.57 16.40 1.05
N LEU A 153 -13.58 15.98 0.30
CA LEU A 153 -13.72 15.70 -1.13
C LEU A 153 -14.45 14.37 -1.31
N ARG A 154 -15.37 14.33 -2.26
CA ARG A 154 -15.99 13.10 -2.77
C ARG A 154 -15.70 13.00 -4.25
N ILE A 155 -15.26 11.84 -4.68
CA ILE A 155 -14.87 11.57 -6.06
C ILE A 155 -15.65 10.34 -6.53
N GLY A 156 -16.23 10.40 -7.72
CA GLY A 156 -16.69 9.24 -8.46
C GLY A 156 -15.57 8.74 -9.36
N THR A 157 -15.44 7.43 -9.48
CA THR A 157 -14.55 6.81 -10.47
C THR A 157 -15.39 6.19 -11.56
N GLU A 158 -15.00 6.39 -12.81
CA GLU A 158 -15.63 5.77 -13.99
C GLU A 158 -14.60 4.83 -14.64
N PRO A 159 -14.51 3.57 -14.15
CA PRO A 159 -13.56 2.62 -14.72
C PRO A 159 -14.06 2.16 -16.08
N GLU A 160 -13.24 2.38 -17.09
CA GLU A 160 -13.46 1.81 -18.42
C GLU A 160 -12.65 0.53 -18.57
N MET A 161 -13.29 -0.53 -19.04
CA MET A 161 -12.65 -1.81 -19.28
C MET A 161 -13.20 -2.50 -20.51
N MET A 162 -12.37 -3.30 -21.12
CA MET A 162 -12.73 -4.15 -22.23
C MET A 162 -12.68 -5.61 -21.78
N TRP A 163 -13.79 -6.32 -21.90
CA TRP A 163 -13.83 -7.75 -21.65
C TRP A 163 -13.43 -8.49 -22.92
N LEU A 164 -12.42 -9.34 -22.82
CA LEU A 164 -11.93 -10.14 -23.93
C LEU A 164 -12.28 -11.61 -23.70
N LYS A 165 -12.74 -12.27 -24.75
CA LYS A 165 -12.92 -13.71 -24.79
C LYS A 165 -11.98 -14.28 -25.85
N PHE A 166 -11.32 -15.38 -25.54
CA PHE A 166 -10.58 -16.14 -26.53
C PHE A 166 -11.51 -17.21 -27.17
N ASP A 167 -11.50 -17.27 -28.47
CA ASP A 167 -12.13 -18.32 -29.20
C ASP A 167 -11.27 -19.60 -29.20
N GLU A 168 -11.80 -20.73 -29.68
CA GLU A 168 -11.10 -22.03 -29.63
C GLU A 168 -9.77 -22.05 -30.39
N ASP A 169 -9.63 -21.21 -31.40
CA ASP A 169 -8.41 -21.03 -32.19
C ASP A 169 -7.41 -20.03 -31.57
N GLY A 170 -7.73 -19.47 -30.39
CA GLY A 170 -6.91 -18.47 -29.71
C GLY A 170 -7.07 -17.04 -30.25
N THR A 171 -7.98 -16.83 -31.18
CA THR A 171 -8.30 -15.48 -31.66
C THR A 171 -9.05 -14.71 -30.58
N VAL A 172 -8.73 -13.41 -30.42
CA VAL A 172 -9.38 -12.54 -29.43
C VAL A 172 -10.66 -11.98 -30.05
N SER A 173 -11.84 -12.41 -29.52
CA SER A 173 -13.09 -11.68 -29.72
C SER A 173 -13.37 -10.81 -28.46
N TYR A 174 -13.90 -9.62 -28.66
CA TYR A 174 -14.26 -8.74 -27.59
C TYR A 174 -15.77 -8.42 -27.59
N THR A 175 -16.32 -8.38 -26.37
CA THR A 175 -17.62 -7.78 -26.11
C THR A 175 -17.39 -6.38 -25.56
N HIS A 176 -17.81 -5.35 -26.27
CA HIS A 176 -17.70 -3.98 -25.85
C HIS A 176 -18.90 -3.64 -24.96
N LEU A 177 -18.65 -3.46 -23.66
CA LEU A 177 -19.61 -2.86 -22.73
C LEU A 177 -19.20 -1.39 -22.52
N ARG A 178 -20.07 -0.46 -22.91
CA ARG A 178 -19.87 0.96 -22.59
C ARG A 178 -20.20 1.19 -21.12
N ALA A 179 -19.48 2.12 -20.49
CA ALA A 179 -19.64 2.45 -19.07
C ALA A 179 -21.06 2.89 -18.65
N HIS A 180 -21.93 3.18 -19.62
CA HIS A 180 -23.31 3.63 -19.40
C HIS A 180 -24.37 2.54 -19.64
N GLU A 181 -23.96 1.29 -19.86
CA GLU A 181 -24.88 0.17 -20.18
C GLU A 181 -25.08 -0.79 -19.00
N THR A 182 -24.59 -0.42 -17.78
CA THR A 182 -24.79 -1.18 -16.53
C THR A 182 -25.64 -0.41 -15.53
#